data_944fe3966cf7f07d34897a015372ad09
#
_entry.id   944fe3966cf7f07d34897a015372ad09
#
_cell.length_a   1.000
_cell.length_b   1.000
_cell.length_c   1.000
_cell.angle_alpha   90.00
_cell.angle_beta   90.00
_cell.angle_gamma   90.00
#
_symmetry.space_group_name_H-M   'P 1'
#
loop_
_entity.id
_entity.type
_entity.pdbx_description
1 polymer ?
#
loop_
_entity_poly.entity_id
_entity_poly.type
_entity_poly.pdbx_seq_one_letter_code
_entity_poly.pdbx_strand_id
1 'polypeptide(L)'
;MKVFTKQYNFTPHSGQLLVSEPFLSDPNFRKTVNLLCEHEPQGSVGFVLNRLLETDTDEVIPGLLDHNFPIYYGGPVEQNTLHFVHRCGKLIDDSFPIGEGVYWGGNIELINDLIEKGEASHNDFKFFIGYSGWGEGQLNDEIEAKSWWLTSLDASIVFGENMDEIWPAAVKKLGPDFAYLADSPEDYHWN
;
A
#
# COMPACT_ATOMS: atom_id res chain seq x y z
N MET A 1 0.32 -36.79 -5.59
CA MET A 1 0.01 -35.38 -5.33
C MET A 1 1.32 -34.68 -5.05
N LYS A 2 1.87 -33.92 -6.01
CA LYS A 2 3.12 -33.18 -5.80
C LYS A 2 2.75 -31.94 -4.98
N VAL A 3 3.19 -31.91 -3.74
CA VAL A 3 3.15 -30.69 -2.92
C VAL A 3 4.19 -29.73 -3.48
N PHE A 4 3.76 -28.66 -4.11
CA PHE A 4 4.64 -27.61 -4.59
C PHE A 4 5.11 -26.79 -3.39
N THR A 5 6.21 -27.20 -2.77
CA THR A 5 7.00 -26.39 -1.86
C THR A 5 8.05 -25.63 -2.67
N LYS A 6 7.64 -24.67 -3.49
CA LYS A 6 8.53 -23.58 -3.83
C LYS A 6 8.52 -22.68 -2.59
N GLN A 7 9.53 -22.82 -1.74
CA GLN A 7 9.80 -21.85 -0.69
C GLN A 7 10.11 -20.52 -1.40
N TYR A 8 9.12 -19.63 -1.44
CA TYR A 8 9.36 -18.22 -1.71
C TYR A 8 9.96 -17.65 -0.43
N ASN A 9 11.26 -17.83 -0.24
CA ASN A 9 12.03 -17.18 0.81
C ASN A 9 12.22 -15.70 0.42
N PHE A 10 11.16 -14.93 0.48
CA PHE A 10 11.28 -13.48 0.44
C PHE A 10 11.37 -12.97 1.88
N THR A 11 12.54 -12.53 2.27
CA THR A 11 12.72 -11.74 3.48
C THR A 11 12.00 -10.40 3.25
N PRO A 12 11.09 -9.97 4.12
CA PRO A 12 10.44 -8.68 3.97
C PRO A 12 11.47 -7.55 4.04
N HIS A 13 11.29 -6.54 3.23
CA HIS A 13 12.07 -5.31 3.23
C HIS A 13 11.23 -4.15 2.72
N SER A 14 11.64 -2.93 3.06
CA SER A 14 11.04 -1.70 2.53
C SER A 14 10.94 -1.74 1.00
N GLY A 15 9.84 -1.26 0.45
CA GLY A 15 9.60 -1.22 -0.98
C GLY A 15 9.02 -2.52 -1.57
N GLN A 16 8.47 -3.40 -0.75
CA GLN A 16 7.70 -4.55 -1.22
C GLN A 16 6.19 -4.32 -1.07
N LEU A 17 5.42 -5.08 -1.84
CA LEU A 17 3.97 -5.18 -1.68
C LEU A 17 3.64 -6.45 -0.90
N LEU A 18 2.85 -6.30 0.15
CA LEU A 18 2.22 -7.37 0.89
C LEU A 18 0.83 -7.61 0.31
N VAL A 19 0.60 -8.78 -0.25
CA VAL A 19 -0.69 -9.18 -0.84
C VAL A 19 -1.37 -10.10 0.16
N SER A 20 -2.54 -9.69 0.67
CA SER A 20 -3.28 -10.53 1.63
C SER A 20 -3.80 -11.80 0.95
N GLU A 21 -3.84 -12.89 1.71
CA GLU A 21 -4.54 -14.08 1.25
C GLU A 21 -6.05 -13.77 1.11
N PRO A 22 -6.77 -14.39 0.14
CA PRO A 22 -8.13 -13.98 -0.23
C PRO A 22 -9.18 -14.19 0.87
N PHE A 23 -8.92 -15.09 1.82
CA PHE A 23 -9.87 -15.47 2.88
C PHE A 23 -9.42 -15.00 4.26
N LEU A 24 -8.50 -14.03 4.31
CA LEU A 24 -8.03 -13.46 5.56
C LEU A 24 -9.23 -12.99 6.40
N SER A 25 -9.30 -13.45 7.63
CA SER A 25 -10.45 -13.19 8.52
C SER A 25 -10.49 -11.75 9.04
N ASP A 26 -9.35 -11.06 9.08
CA ASP A 26 -9.28 -9.67 9.49
C ASP A 26 -9.92 -8.76 8.41
N PRO A 27 -11.05 -8.07 8.74
CA PRO A 27 -11.74 -7.23 7.77
C PRO A 27 -10.91 -6.02 7.30
N ASN A 28 -9.95 -5.57 8.11
CA ASN A 28 -9.05 -4.47 7.72
C ASN A 28 -8.17 -4.84 6.54
N PHE A 29 -7.85 -6.13 6.41
CA PHE A 29 -6.84 -6.59 5.46
C PHE A 29 -7.33 -7.61 4.42
N ARG A 30 -8.59 -8.02 4.47
CA ARG A 30 -9.14 -8.94 3.47
C ARG A 30 -9.05 -8.35 2.07
N LYS A 31 -8.44 -9.08 1.11
CA LYS A 31 -8.22 -8.63 -0.27
C LYS A 31 -7.60 -7.23 -0.36
N THR A 32 -6.58 -7.00 0.44
CA THR A 32 -5.80 -5.75 0.39
C THR A 32 -4.41 -5.97 -0.16
N VAL A 33 -3.86 -4.89 -0.71
CA VAL A 33 -2.43 -4.76 -0.98
C VAL A 33 -1.89 -3.70 -0.04
N ASN A 34 -0.83 -4.02 0.69
CA ASN A 34 -0.18 -3.12 1.61
C ASN A 34 1.22 -2.78 1.09
N LEU A 35 1.54 -1.50 0.97
CA LEU A 35 2.88 -1.04 0.62
C LEU A 35 3.75 -1.01 1.88
N LEU A 36 4.77 -1.83 1.95
CA LEU A 36 5.72 -1.86 3.06
C LEU A 36 6.73 -0.71 2.91
N CYS A 37 6.59 0.33 3.70
CA CYS A 37 7.44 1.53 3.65
C CYS A 37 8.66 1.42 4.53
N GLU A 38 8.53 0.76 5.68
CA GLU A 38 9.61 0.54 6.62
C GLU A 38 9.58 -0.91 7.15
N HIS A 39 10.75 -1.50 7.26
CA HIS A 39 10.91 -2.81 7.89
C HIS A 39 12.24 -2.84 8.66
N GLU A 40 12.13 -2.79 9.97
CA GLU A 40 13.24 -2.77 10.91
C GLU A 40 13.07 -3.89 11.95
N PRO A 41 14.12 -4.28 12.68
CA PRO A 41 13.99 -5.31 13.71
C PRO A 41 12.90 -5.03 14.74
N GLN A 42 12.64 -3.77 15.06
CA GLN A 42 11.65 -3.34 16.07
C GLN A 42 10.20 -3.36 15.54
N GLY A 43 10.01 -3.40 14.22
CA GLY A 43 8.68 -3.42 13.62
C GLY A 43 8.66 -2.98 12.16
N SER A 44 7.45 -2.89 11.64
CA SER A 44 7.22 -2.52 10.25
C SER A 44 6.06 -1.55 10.13
N VAL A 45 6.12 -0.70 9.10
CA VAL A 45 5.09 0.26 8.74
C VAL A 45 4.73 0.12 7.27
N GLY A 46 3.44 0.13 6.98
CA GLY A 46 2.94 0.10 5.61
C GLY A 46 1.58 0.76 5.46
N PHE A 47 1.10 0.86 4.23
CA PHE A 47 -0.17 1.51 3.89
C PHE A 47 -1.01 0.62 2.99
N VAL A 48 -2.28 0.39 3.38
CA VAL A 48 -3.27 -0.26 2.53
C VAL A 48 -3.54 0.62 1.30
N LEU A 49 -3.39 0.07 0.11
CA LEU A 49 -3.46 0.81 -1.16
C LEU A 49 -4.87 0.90 -1.75
N ASN A 50 -5.76 -0.03 -1.39
CA ASN A 50 -7.05 -0.23 -2.07
C ASN A 50 -8.28 -0.11 -1.15
N ARG A 51 -8.24 0.82 -0.22
CA ARG A 51 -9.39 1.21 0.60
C ARG A 51 -9.59 2.72 0.52
N LEU A 52 -10.46 3.17 -0.37
CA LEU A 52 -10.83 4.57 -0.51
C LEU A 52 -11.76 4.98 0.65
N LEU A 53 -11.53 6.15 1.23
CA LEU A 53 -12.40 6.78 2.20
C LEU A 53 -13.37 7.76 1.50
N GLU A 54 -14.53 8.00 2.12
CA GLU A 54 -15.50 9.01 1.67
C GLU A 54 -15.11 10.41 2.21
N THR A 55 -13.86 10.81 2.00
CA THR A 55 -13.30 12.10 2.41
C THR A 55 -12.14 12.47 1.48
N ASP A 56 -11.72 13.72 1.52
CA ASP A 56 -10.59 14.23 0.73
C ASP A 56 -9.66 15.11 1.57
N THR A 57 -8.59 15.59 0.95
CA THR A 57 -7.57 16.38 1.65
C THR A 57 -8.09 17.70 2.18
N ASP A 58 -9.06 18.35 1.52
CA ASP A 58 -9.60 19.63 2.00
C ASP A 58 -10.45 19.46 3.26
N GLU A 59 -11.13 18.32 3.41
CA GLU A 59 -11.85 17.98 4.64
C GLU A 59 -10.93 17.67 5.82
N VAL A 60 -9.75 17.07 5.54
CA VAL A 60 -8.80 16.65 6.58
C VAL A 60 -7.83 17.77 6.98
N ILE A 61 -7.35 18.53 6.02
CA ILE A 61 -6.38 19.63 6.20
C ILE A 61 -6.81 20.87 5.42
N PRO A 62 -7.93 21.52 5.79
CA PRO A 62 -8.51 22.61 5.01
C PRO A 62 -7.48 23.70 4.67
N GLY A 63 -7.39 24.06 3.39
CA GLY A 63 -6.58 25.15 2.90
C GLY A 63 -5.05 24.90 2.92
N LEU A 64 -4.58 23.69 3.19
CA LEU A 64 -3.16 23.36 3.07
C LEU A 64 -2.79 23.08 1.60
N LEU A 65 -3.64 22.38 0.88
CA LEU A 65 -3.47 22.07 -0.54
C LEU A 65 -4.49 22.84 -1.38
N ASP A 66 -4.06 23.39 -2.52
CA ASP A 66 -4.94 24.08 -3.48
C ASP A 66 -5.73 23.10 -4.35
N HIS A 67 -5.39 21.81 -4.24
CA HIS A 67 -5.98 20.71 -4.98
C HIS A 67 -6.51 19.65 -4.03
N ASN A 68 -7.70 19.12 -4.34
CA ASN A 68 -8.28 18.01 -3.60
C ASN A 68 -7.73 16.68 -4.09
N PHE A 69 -7.34 15.82 -3.15
CA PHE A 69 -6.92 14.46 -3.40
C PHE A 69 -7.80 13.48 -2.64
N PRO A 70 -8.12 12.33 -3.24
CA PRO A 70 -8.78 11.25 -2.53
C PRO A 70 -7.89 10.75 -1.39
N ILE A 71 -8.50 10.40 -0.27
CA ILE A 71 -7.82 9.83 0.89
C ILE A 71 -8.15 8.35 1.00
N TYR A 72 -7.13 7.56 1.30
CA TYR A 72 -7.22 6.13 1.47
C TYR A 72 -7.06 5.77 2.94
N TYR A 73 -7.70 4.69 3.35
CA TYR A 73 -7.46 4.06 4.63
C TYR A 73 -6.10 3.35 4.59
N GLY A 74 -5.11 3.88 5.29
CA GLY A 74 -3.76 3.31 5.32
C GLY A 74 -3.61 2.12 6.26
N GLY A 75 -4.48 2.05 7.27
CA GLY A 75 -4.47 0.97 8.27
C GLY A 75 -5.10 1.38 9.60
N PRO A 76 -5.18 0.44 10.56
CA PRO A 76 -5.91 0.65 11.82
C PRO A 76 -5.15 1.48 12.87
N VAL A 77 -3.86 1.79 12.65
CA VAL A 77 -3.04 2.48 13.62
C VAL A 77 -3.08 3.98 13.37
N GLU A 78 -3.17 4.77 14.44
CA GLU A 78 -3.13 6.24 14.42
C GLU A 78 -4.03 6.88 13.34
N GLN A 79 -5.31 6.55 13.33
CA GLN A 79 -6.28 7.02 12.32
C GLN A 79 -6.55 8.55 12.34
N ASN A 80 -5.79 9.29 13.10
CA ASN A 80 -5.76 10.75 13.15
C ASN A 80 -4.48 11.33 12.54
N THR A 81 -3.69 10.53 11.84
CA THR A 81 -2.46 10.96 11.16
C THR A 81 -2.63 10.85 9.64
N LEU A 82 -2.12 11.88 8.94
CA LEU A 82 -2.09 11.92 7.48
C LEU A 82 -0.69 11.54 6.98
N HIS A 83 -0.65 10.65 6.04
CA HIS A 83 0.56 10.21 5.35
C HIS A 83 0.39 10.30 3.84
N PHE A 84 1.48 10.37 3.10
CA PHE A 84 1.42 10.29 1.63
C PHE A 84 2.66 9.61 1.05
N VAL A 85 2.47 9.03 -0.13
CA VAL A 85 3.55 8.57 -1.00
C VAL A 85 3.49 9.31 -2.32
N HIS A 86 4.63 9.43 -2.99
CA HIS A 86 4.73 10.17 -4.25
C HIS A 86 5.83 9.65 -5.17
N ARG A 87 5.82 10.11 -6.44
CA ARG A 87 6.85 9.81 -7.46
C ARG A 87 7.68 11.02 -7.86
N CYS A 88 7.65 12.09 -7.07
CA CYS A 88 8.33 13.36 -7.40
C CYS A 88 9.83 13.33 -7.10
N GLY A 89 10.35 12.25 -6.55
CA GLY A 89 11.76 12.13 -6.24
C GLY A 89 12.25 13.20 -5.26
N LYS A 90 13.42 13.76 -5.55
CA LYS A 90 14.05 14.79 -4.73
C LYS A 90 13.42 16.19 -4.84
N LEU A 91 12.35 16.34 -5.62
CA LEU A 91 11.59 17.59 -5.69
C LEU A 91 10.82 17.89 -4.40
N ILE A 92 10.59 16.85 -3.58
CA ILE A 92 10.00 16.99 -2.24
C ILE A 92 11.09 16.70 -1.20
N ASP A 93 11.46 17.73 -0.47
CA ASP A 93 12.46 17.62 0.59
C ASP A 93 11.98 16.69 1.72
N ASP A 94 12.95 16.10 2.44
CA ASP A 94 12.72 15.22 3.60
C ASP A 94 11.89 13.96 3.31
N SER A 95 11.77 13.56 2.04
CA SER A 95 11.11 12.32 1.67
C SER A 95 12.04 11.10 1.73
N PHE A 96 11.49 9.94 2.07
CA PHE A 96 12.21 8.67 2.19
C PHE A 96 12.03 7.84 0.93
N PRO A 97 13.12 7.46 0.20
CA PRO A 97 13.01 6.58 -0.95
C PRO A 97 12.62 5.17 -0.50
N ILE A 98 11.56 4.62 -1.11
CA ILE A 98 11.09 3.25 -0.84
C ILE A 98 11.61 2.28 -1.92
N GLY A 99 11.72 2.73 -3.16
CA GLY A 99 12.16 1.96 -4.32
C GLY A 99 11.36 2.28 -5.57
N GLU A 100 11.85 1.88 -6.75
CA GLU A 100 11.17 2.05 -8.04
C GLU A 100 10.61 3.47 -8.29
N GLY A 101 11.30 4.50 -7.79
CA GLY A 101 10.88 5.89 -7.92
C GLY A 101 9.73 6.29 -6.99
N VAL A 102 9.35 5.46 -6.04
CA VAL A 102 8.35 5.77 -5.01
C VAL A 102 9.04 6.28 -3.75
N TYR A 103 8.49 7.33 -3.18
CA TYR A 103 8.96 7.99 -1.97
C TYR A 103 7.82 8.12 -0.95
N TRP A 104 8.15 8.13 0.33
CA TRP A 104 7.21 8.29 1.44
C TRP A 104 7.47 9.59 2.20
N GLY A 105 6.40 10.36 2.44
CA GLY A 105 6.43 11.59 3.23
C GLY A 105 7.18 12.74 2.56
N GLY A 106 7.71 13.62 3.39
CA GLY A 106 8.39 14.84 2.98
C GLY A 106 7.57 16.10 3.19
N ASN A 107 8.05 17.23 2.67
CA ASN A 107 7.39 18.52 2.83
C ASN A 107 6.15 18.63 1.94
N ILE A 108 4.98 18.47 2.53
CA ILE A 108 3.67 18.53 1.86
C ILE A 108 3.38 19.92 1.25
N GLU A 109 3.93 21.00 1.79
CA GLU A 109 3.70 22.37 1.28
C GLU A 109 4.25 22.59 -0.13
N LEU A 110 5.21 21.77 -0.57
CA LEU A 110 5.79 21.84 -1.92
C LEU A 110 4.84 21.31 -3.02
N ILE A 111 3.81 20.57 -2.67
CA ILE A 111 2.92 19.90 -3.63
C ILE A 111 2.20 20.90 -4.53
N ASN A 112 1.67 22.00 -3.96
CA ASN A 112 0.99 23.05 -4.72
C ASN A 112 1.91 23.63 -5.81
N ASP A 113 3.10 24.05 -5.40
CA ASP A 113 4.12 24.62 -6.28
C ASP A 113 4.50 23.67 -7.44
N LEU A 114 4.69 22.38 -7.14
CA LEU A 114 5.06 21.38 -8.14
C LEU A 114 3.97 21.17 -9.19
N ILE A 115 2.71 21.17 -8.76
CA ILE A 115 1.57 21.00 -9.68
C ILE A 115 1.39 22.27 -10.53
N GLU A 116 1.47 23.47 -9.92
CA GLU A 116 1.35 24.73 -10.64
C GLU A 116 2.46 24.93 -11.69
N LYS A 117 3.67 24.47 -11.41
CA LYS A 117 4.79 24.50 -12.36
C LYS A 117 4.73 23.40 -13.41
N GLY A 118 3.79 22.46 -13.29
CA GLY A 118 3.69 21.29 -14.19
C GLY A 118 4.83 20.28 -13.99
N GLU A 119 5.52 20.32 -12.86
CA GLU A 119 6.58 19.37 -12.49
C GLU A 119 6.03 18.10 -11.85
N ALA A 120 4.78 18.15 -11.40
CA ALA A 120 4.03 16.99 -10.89
C ALA A 120 2.55 17.07 -11.31
N SER A 121 1.85 15.95 -11.22
CA SER A 121 0.42 15.82 -11.45
C SER A 121 -0.28 15.20 -10.24
N HIS A 122 -1.62 15.27 -10.19
CA HIS A 122 -2.41 14.63 -9.12
C HIS A 122 -2.08 13.14 -8.96
N ASN A 123 -1.85 12.43 -10.07
CA ASN A 123 -1.59 11.00 -10.07
C ASN A 123 -0.18 10.63 -9.56
N ASP A 124 0.64 11.63 -9.23
CA ASP A 124 1.96 11.41 -8.63
C ASP A 124 1.91 11.30 -7.10
N PHE A 125 0.71 11.46 -6.50
CA PHE A 125 0.51 11.45 -5.07
C PHE A 125 -0.59 10.46 -4.67
N LYS A 126 -0.44 9.86 -3.48
CA LYS A 126 -1.49 9.08 -2.83
C LYS A 126 -1.47 9.32 -1.33
N PHE A 127 -2.62 9.73 -0.76
CA PHE A 127 -2.76 10.15 0.63
C PHE A 127 -3.47 9.09 1.47
N PHE A 128 -3.05 8.93 2.72
CA PHE A 128 -3.57 7.93 3.64
C PHE A 128 -3.89 8.51 5.01
N ILE A 129 -4.98 8.06 5.60
CA ILE A 129 -5.26 8.23 7.02
C ILE A 129 -4.89 6.94 7.75
N GLY A 130 -4.09 7.07 8.82
CA GLY A 130 -3.57 5.94 9.57
C GLY A 130 -2.58 5.09 8.79
N TYR A 131 -2.09 4.05 9.42
CA TYR A 131 -1.14 3.12 8.83
C TYR A 131 -1.32 1.68 9.34
N SER A 132 -0.72 0.73 8.64
CA SER A 132 -0.58 -0.66 9.07
C SER A 132 0.73 -0.82 9.82
N GLY A 133 0.68 -1.32 11.04
CA GLY A 133 1.85 -1.51 11.90
C GLY A 133 2.00 -2.97 12.32
N TRP A 134 3.23 -3.47 12.30
CA TRP A 134 3.62 -4.76 12.83
C TRP A 134 4.70 -4.57 13.88
N GLY A 135 4.53 -5.19 15.05
CA GLY A 135 5.57 -5.22 16.09
C GLY A 135 6.75 -6.13 15.72
N GLU A 136 7.73 -6.20 16.63
CA GLU A 136 8.91 -7.05 16.45
C GLU A 136 8.52 -8.50 16.12
N GLY A 137 9.03 -9.01 14.98
CA GLY A 137 8.79 -10.37 14.50
C GLY A 137 7.39 -10.65 13.93
N GLN A 138 6.39 -9.81 14.22
CA GLN A 138 4.99 -10.06 13.86
C GLN A 138 4.80 -10.26 12.35
N LEU A 139 5.39 -9.40 11.50
CA LEU A 139 5.24 -9.53 10.05
C LEU A 139 5.82 -10.85 9.53
N ASN A 140 6.96 -11.28 10.07
CA ASN A 140 7.56 -12.57 9.70
C ASN A 140 6.64 -13.74 10.07
N ASP A 141 6.06 -13.73 11.28
CA ASP A 141 5.12 -14.76 11.72
C ASP A 141 3.87 -14.82 10.82
N GLU A 142 3.34 -13.67 10.43
CA GLU A 142 2.18 -13.59 9.52
C GLU A 142 2.51 -14.04 8.09
N ILE A 143 3.73 -13.80 7.60
CA ILE A 143 4.21 -14.33 6.32
C ILE A 143 4.38 -15.85 6.38
N GLU A 144 4.96 -16.39 7.46
CA GLU A 144 5.09 -17.83 7.67
C GLU A 144 3.71 -18.51 7.76
N ALA A 145 2.76 -17.85 8.41
CA ALA A 145 1.36 -18.28 8.48
C ALA A 145 0.59 -18.13 7.14
N LYS A 146 1.24 -17.57 6.10
CA LYS A 146 0.68 -17.31 4.77
C LYS A 146 -0.49 -16.31 4.75
N SER A 147 -0.58 -15.44 5.74
CA SER A 147 -1.51 -14.32 5.75
C SER A 147 -1.14 -13.27 4.69
N TRP A 148 0.16 -13.14 4.42
CA TRP A 148 0.73 -12.24 3.42
C TRP A 148 1.65 -12.97 2.45
N TRP A 149 1.53 -12.58 1.19
CA TRP A 149 2.47 -12.93 0.13
C TRP A 149 3.25 -11.69 -0.29
N LEU A 150 4.55 -11.86 -0.52
CA LEU A 150 5.43 -10.76 -0.90
C LEU A 150 5.61 -10.72 -2.41
N THR A 151 5.53 -9.53 -2.99
CA THR A 151 5.96 -9.27 -4.36
C THR A 151 6.75 -7.96 -4.45
N SER A 152 7.46 -7.78 -5.56
CA SER A 152 8.23 -6.55 -5.79
C SER A 152 7.30 -5.34 -5.94
N LEU A 153 7.84 -4.17 -5.60
CA LEU A 153 7.20 -2.88 -5.85
C LEU A 153 6.77 -2.76 -7.32
N ASP A 154 5.63 -2.13 -7.52
CA ASP A 154 5.12 -1.74 -8.83
C ASP A 154 4.36 -0.41 -8.69
N ALA A 155 4.94 0.65 -9.24
CA ALA A 155 4.36 1.98 -9.14
C ALA A 155 2.96 2.06 -9.76
N SER A 156 2.64 1.25 -10.78
CA SER A 156 1.31 1.20 -11.37
C SER A 156 0.26 0.62 -10.42
N ILE A 157 0.65 -0.28 -9.53
CA ILE A 157 -0.21 -0.82 -8.47
C ILE A 157 -0.35 0.20 -7.34
N VAL A 158 0.77 0.82 -6.91
CA VAL A 158 0.77 1.82 -5.83
C VAL A 158 -0.15 2.98 -6.15
N PHE A 159 -0.03 3.56 -7.35
CA PHE A 159 -0.81 4.72 -7.79
C PHE A 159 -2.05 4.36 -8.60
N GLY A 160 -2.46 3.09 -8.60
CA GLY A 160 -3.69 2.64 -9.26
C GLY A 160 -4.93 3.33 -8.70
N GLU A 161 -5.84 3.74 -9.59
CA GLU A 161 -7.07 4.46 -9.24
C GLU A 161 -8.28 3.53 -9.10
N ASN A 162 -8.27 2.38 -9.75
CA ASN A 162 -9.33 1.39 -9.65
C ASN A 162 -9.06 0.42 -8.48
N MET A 163 -9.75 0.65 -7.37
CA MET A 163 -9.57 -0.12 -6.13
C MET A 163 -9.82 -1.61 -6.30
N ASP A 164 -10.78 -1.98 -7.13
CA ASP A 164 -11.17 -3.38 -7.36
C ASP A 164 -10.11 -4.15 -8.16
N GLU A 165 -9.25 -3.45 -8.90
CA GLU A 165 -8.20 -4.07 -9.71
C GLU A 165 -6.84 -4.17 -9.01
N ILE A 166 -6.60 -3.43 -7.94
CA ILE A 166 -5.29 -3.38 -7.26
C ILE A 166 -4.92 -4.74 -6.69
N TRP A 167 -5.81 -5.40 -5.96
CA TRP A 167 -5.53 -6.71 -5.38
C TRP A 167 -5.38 -7.80 -6.46
N PRO A 168 -6.30 -7.93 -7.46
CA PRO A 168 -6.12 -8.88 -8.55
C PRO A 168 -4.81 -8.66 -9.34
N ALA A 169 -4.41 -7.42 -9.58
CA ALA A 169 -3.14 -7.10 -10.26
C ALA A 169 -1.93 -7.57 -9.45
N ALA A 170 -1.93 -7.32 -8.14
CA ALA A 170 -0.87 -7.75 -7.24
C ALA A 170 -0.79 -9.29 -7.14
N VAL A 171 -1.95 -9.98 -7.08
CA VAL A 171 -2.02 -11.45 -7.10
C VAL A 171 -1.42 -12.02 -8.40
N LYS A 172 -1.76 -11.44 -9.56
CA LYS A 172 -1.18 -11.86 -10.84
C LYS A 172 0.33 -11.68 -10.88
N LYS A 173 0.85 -10.64 -10.22
CA LYS A 173 2.28 -10.37 -10.11
C LYS A 173 3.03 -11.41 -9.27
N LEU A 174 2.37 -12.12 -8.35
CA LEU A 174 2.94 -13.25 -7.61
C LEU A 174 3.30 -14.43 -8.53
N GLY A 175 2.69 -14.53 -9.69
CA GLY A 175 2.99 -15.52 -10.71
C GLY A 175 1.80 -16.42 -11.05
N PRO A 176 1.98 -17.32 -12.06
CA PRO A 176 0.89 -18.11 -12.60
C PRO A 176 0.24 -19.07 -11.59
N ASP A 177 0.98 -19.48 -10.56
CA ASP A 177 0.48 -20.37 -9.51
C ASP A 177 -0.57 -19.68 -8.61
N PHE A 178 -0.64 -18.35 -8.64
CA PHE A 178 -1.58 -17.54 -7.87
C PHE A 178 -2.67 -16.91 -8.75
N ALA A 179 -2.48 -16.85 -10.06
CA ALA A 179 -3.34 -16.06 -10.96
C ALA A 179 -4.82 -16.45 -10.88
N TYR A 180 -5.14 -17.73 -10.59
CA TYR A 180 -6.52 -18.20 -10.43
C TYR A 180 -7.25 -17.59 -9.22
N LEU A 181 -6.49 -17.10 -8.22
CA LEU A 181 -7.06 -16.45 -7.04
C LEU A 181 -7.56 -15.03 -7.34
N ALA A 182 -7.05 -14.39 -8.41
CA ALA A 182 -7.44 -13.04 -8.79
C ALA A 182 -8.95 -12.91 -9.04
N ASP A 183 -9.58 -13.98 -9.51
CA ASP A 183 -11.02 -14.06 -9.82
C ASP A 183 -11.84 -14.65 -8.65
N SER A 184 -11.24 -14.83 -7.47
CA SER A 184 -11.95 -15.40 -6.32
C SER A 184 -13.07 -14.46 -5.84
N PRO A 185 -14.29 -14.99 -5.57
CA PRO A 185 -15.41 -14.17 -5.12
C PRO A 185 -15.13 -13.49 -3.77
N GLU A 186 -15.78 -12.36 -3.53
CA GLU A 186 -15.63 -11.62 -2.27
C GLU A 186 -16.23 -12.34 -1.07
N ASP A 187 -17.31 -13.10 -1.30
CA ASP A 187 -18.00 -13.85 -0.25
C ASP A 187 -18.07 -15.34 -0.60
N TYR A 188 -17.33 -16.16 0.15
CA TYR A 188 -17.58 -17.60 0.21
C TYR A 188 -18.50 -17.88 1.40
N HIS A 189 -19.80 -17.90 1.13
CA HIS A 189 -20.73 -18.53 2.06
C HIS A 189 -20.62 -20.04 1.88
N TRP A 190 -19.99 -20.73 2.82
CA TRP A 190 -20.12 -22.16 2.93
C TRP A 190 -21.57 -22.47 3.35
N ASN A 191 -22.34 -23.05 2.44
CA ASN A 191 -23.62 -23.73 2.77
C ASN A 191 -23.34 -25.08 3.41
#